data_1519d1ab9426a7170c441426236b6b8f
#
_entry.id   1519d1ab9426a7170c441426236b6b8f
#
_cell.length_a   1.000
_cell.length_b   1.000
_cell.length_c   1.000
_cell.angle_alpha   90.00
_cell.angle_beta   90.00
_cell.angle_gamma   90.00
#
_symmetry.space_group_name_H-M   'P 1'
#
loop_
_entity.id
_entity.type
_entity.pdbx_description
1 polymer ?
#
loop_
_entity_poly.entity_id
_entity_poly.type
_entity_poly.pdbx_seq_one_letter_code
_entity_poly.pdbx_strand_id
1 'polypeptide(L)'
;MKAGLMFNELVRTGKVSAPIVIGRDHLDCGSVASPYRETESMLDGSDMISDWVFFNFALNAVGGATWVSFHHGGGVGMGLSQHAGMVVVADGTDEAQGRLSRVLTYDPFMGIIRHADAGYDRAKNNAKRFGIKIPMLK
;
A
#
# COMPACT_ATOMS: atom_id res chain seq x y z
N MET A 1 2.81 9.45 -3.98
CA MET A 1 3.67 9.49 -5.16
C MET A 1 4.48 10.79 -5.27
N LYS A 2 3.88 11.99 -5.40
CA LYS A 2 4.64 13.26 -5.63
C LYS A 2 5.79 13.49 -4.63
N ALA A 3 5.56 13.28 -3.34
CA ALA A 3 6.60 13.44 -2.31
C ALA A 3 7.76 12.47 -2.51
N GLY A 4 7.49 11.20 -2.83
CA GLY A 4 8.54 10.21 -3.08
C GLY A 4 9.41 10.54 -4.30
N LEU A 5 8.80 11.05 -5.36
CA LEU A 5 9.56 11.53 -6.54
C LEU A 5 10.43 12.75 -6.20
N MET A 6 9.92 13.65 -5.36
CA MET A 6 10.70 14.79 -4.88
C MET A 6 11.87 14.34 -4.00
N PHE A 7 11.70 13.34 -3.15
CA PHE A 7 12.80 12.77 -2.37
C PHE A 7 13.89 12.17 -3.27
N ASN A 8 13.50 11.48 -4.34
CA ASN A 8 14.46 10.96 -5.31
C ASN A 8 15.26 12.08 -5.99
N GLU A 9 14.61 13.20 -6.31
CA GLU A 9 15.27 14.36 -6.89
C GLU A 9 16.24 15.04 -5.91
N LEU A 10 15.87 15.10 -4.63
CA LEU A 10 16.77 15.65 -3.60
C LEU A 10 18.05 14.82 -3.45
N VAL A 11 17.94 13.50 -3.54
CA VAL A 11 19.10 12.61 -3.53
C VAL A 11 19.92 12.77 -4.81
N ARG A 12 19.27 12.77 -5.97
CA ARG A 12 19.92 12.94 -7.28
C ARG A 12 20.73 14.22 -7.39
N THR A 13 20.21 15.31 -6.85
CA THR A 13 20.88 16.63 -6.89
C THR A 13 21.89 16.84 -5.76
N GLY A 14 22.12 15.84 -4.91
CA GLY A 14 23.05 15.92 -3.78
C GLY A 14 22.59 16.83 -2.65
N LYS A 15 21.34 17.30 -2.66
CA LYS A 15 20.75 18.07 -1.54
C LYS A 15 20.54 17.21 -0.31
N VAL A 16 20.39 15.91 -0.52
CA VAL A 16 20.41 14.89 0.51
C VAL A 16 21.53 13.92 0.16
N SER A 17 22.43 13.67 1.11
CA SER A 17 23.67 12.93 0.89
C SER A 17 23.53 11.40 0.92
N ALA A 18 22.35 10.89 1.26
CA ALA A 18 22.11 9.46 1.38
C ALA A 18 20.74 9.08 0.80
N PRO A 19 20.54 7.83 0.35
CA PRO A 19 19.24 7.33 -0.07
C PRO A 19 18.18 7.46 1.02
N ILE A 20 16.94 7.71 0.60
CA ILE A 20 15.78 7.82 1.48
C ILE A 20 14.95 6.54 1.35
N VAL A 21 14.74 5.88 2.47
CA VAL A 21 13.88 4.69 2.55
C VAL A 21 12.45 5.13 2.80
N ILE A 22 11.55 4.74 1.92
CA ILE A 22 10.12 5.03 2.01
C ILE A 22 9.37 3.71 2.11
N GLY A 23 8.62 3.55 3.17
CA GLY A 23 7.86 2.35 3.37
C GLY A 23 6.74 2.58 4.35
N ARG A 24 6.01 1.55 4.63
CA ARG A 24 5.09 1.49 5.75
C ARG A 24 5.47 0.34 6.66
N ASP A 25 5.19 0.50 7.92
CA ASP A 25 5.35 -0.54 8.92
C ASP A 25 4.55 -1.78 8.47
N HIS A 26 5.14 -2.94 8.58
CA HIS A 26 4.47 -4.19 8.29
C HIS A 26 3.28 -4.46 9.24
N LEU A 27 3.21 -3.79 10.37
CA LEU A 27 2.04 -3.77 11.24
C LEU A 27 0.98 -2.75 10.79
N ASP A 28 1.36 -1.82 9.92
CA ASP A 28 0.47 -0.80 9.37
C ASP A 28 -0.03 -1.20 7.99
N CYS A 29 -1.08 -1.97 7.97
CA CYS A 29 -1.70 -2.43 6.74
C CYS A 29 -2.67 -1.40 6.15
N GLY A 30 -2.35 -0.12 6.18
CA GLY A 30 -3.24 0.97 5.79
C GLY A 30 -3.92 0.80 4.44
N SER A 31 -3.31 0.04 3.52
CA SER A 31 -3.89 -0.26 2.20
C SER A 31 -4.81 -1.48 2.19
N VAL A 32 -4.61 -2.44 3.08
CA VAL A 32 -5.33 -3.73 3.07
C VAL A 32 -5.98 -4.10 4.39
N ALA A 33 -5.63 -3.41 5.49
CA ALA A 33 -6.23 -3.64 6.80
C ALA A 33 -7.59 -2.98 6.92
N SER A 34 -8.30 -3.39 7.96
CA SER A 34 -9.53 -2.72 8.36
C SER A 34 -9.26 -1.30 8.86
N PRO A 35 -10.26 -0.42 8.84
CA PRO A 35 -10.16 0.88 9.48
C PRO A 35 -10.02 0.79 11.00
N TYR A 36 -10.34 -0.34 11.59
CA TYR A 36 -10.20 -0.63 13.02
C TYR A 36 -9.02 -1.58 13.21
N ARG A 37 -7.83 -1.04 13.16
CA ARG A 37 -6.58 -1.77 13.10
C ARG A 37 -6.39 -2.80 14.21
N GLU A 38 -6.79 -2.49 15.43
CA GLU A 38 -6.66 -3.38 16.59
C GLU A 38 -7.60 -4.56 16.53
N THR A 39 -8.74 -4.40 15.86
CA THR A 39 -9.75 -5.43 15.70
C THR A 39 -9.69 -6.16 14.37
N GLU A 40 -9.04 -5.51 13.39
CA GLU A 40 -8.94 -6.00 12.02
C GLU A 40 -10.29 -6.44 11.44
N SER A 41 -11.34 -5.70 11.79
CA SER A 41 -12.71 -6.05 11.44
C SER A 41 -13.16 -5.28 10.20
N MET A 42 -13.23 -5.96 9.06
CA MET A 42 -13.77 -5.41 7.83
C MET A 42 -15.28 -5.50 7.79
N LEU A 43 -15.93 -4.53 7.17
CA LEU A 43 -17.37 -4.45 7.07
C LEU A 43 -18.01 -5.70 6.44
N ASP A 44 -17.34 -6.33 5.50
CA ASP A 44 -17.78 -7.52 4.77
C ASP A 44 -17.20 -8.83 5.31
N GLY A 45 -16.41 -8.79 6.39
CA GLY A 45 -15.74 -9.96 6.95
C GLY A 45 -14.55 -10.49 6.14
N SER A 46 -14.12 -9.78 5.11
CA SER A 46 -13.03 -10.23 4.23
C SER A 46 -11.64 -10.14 4.85
N ASP A 47 -11.51 -9.65 6.07
CA ASP A 47 -10.32 -9.79 6.90
C ASP A 47 -10.07 -11.24 7.34
N MET A 48 -11.07 -12.13 7.21
CA MET A 48 -10.94 -13.57 7.47
C MET A 48 -10.31 -14.36 6.32
N ILE A 49 -10.08 -13.72 5.17
CA ILE A 49 -9.45 -14.36 4.00
C ILE A 49 -8.14 -13.65 3.64
N SER A 50 -7.26 -14.35 2.93
CA SER A 50 -5.90 -13.88 2.66
C SER A 50 -5.76 -13.14 1.34
N ASP A 51 -6.75 -13.20 0.46
CA ASP A 51 -6.67 -12.75 -0.93
C ASP A 51 -6.16 -11.31 -1.07
N TRP A 52 -6.73 -10.40 -0.31
CA TRP A 52 -6.34 -8.98 -0.38
C TRP A 52 -4.90 -8.73 0.07
N VAL A 53 -4.43 -9.49 1.05
CA VAL A 53 -3.04 -9.38 1.55
C VAL A 53 -2.07 -9.89 0.50
N PHE A 54 -2.38 -11.02 -0.15
CA PHE A 54 -1.58 -11.54 -1.26
C PHE A 54 -1.58 -10.60 -2.46
N PHE A 55 -2.73 -10.03 -2.82
CA PHE A 55 -2.79 -9.04 -3.89
C PHE A 55 -1.93 -7.81 -3.60
N ASN A 56 -1.97 -7.28 -2.38
CA ASN A 56 -1.13 -6.15 -2.02
C ASN A 56 0.35 -6.50 -2.08
N PHE A 57 0.75 -7.64 -1.54
CA PHE A 57 2.12 -8.15 -1.61
C PHE A 57 2.59 -8.29 -3.07
N ALA A 58 1.82 -8.99 -3.89
CA ALA A 58 2.16 -9.24 -5.29
C ALA A 58 2.23 -7.95 -6.11
N LEU A 59 1.27 -7.03 -5.91
CA LEU A 59 1.21 -5.76 -6.62
C LEU A 59 2.42 -4.88 -6.31
N ASN A 60 2.85 -4.82 -5.06
CA ASN A 60 4.05 -4.09 -4.67
C ASN A 60 5.32 -4.72 -5.25
N ALA A 61 5.42 -6.05 -5.26
CA ALA A 61 6.54 -6.77 -5.87
C ALA A 61 6.64 -6.50 -7.37
N VAL A 62 5.55 -6.64 -8.11
CA VAL A 62 5.49 -6.34 -9.55
C VAL A 62 5.73 -4.86 -9.83
N GLY A 63 5.28 -3.98 -8.93
CA GLY A 63 5.54 -2.54 -9.01
C GLY A 63 7.01 -2.18 -8.89
N GLY A 64 7.84 -3.07 -8.37
CA GLY A 64 9.27 -2.90 -8.20
C GLY A 64 9.66 -2.34 -6.83
N ALA A 65 8.87 -2.64 -5.80
CA ALA A 65 9.28 -2.35 -4.43
C ALA A 65 10.64 -2.98 -4.14
N THR A 66 11.47 -2.26 -3.39
CA THR A 66 12.82 -2.74 -3.05
C THR A 66 12.75 -3.93 -2.08
N TRP A 67 11.72 -3.94 -1.26
CA TRP A 67 11.45 -4.99 -0.31
C TRP A 67 9.93 -5.14 -0.13
N VAL A 68 9.47 -6.36 -0.01
CA VAL A 68 8.07 -6.69 0.29
C VAL A 68 8.02 -7.75 1.39
N SER A 69 6.97 -7.74 2.15
CA SER A 69 6.75 -8.73 3.21
C SER A 69 5.30 -9.17 3.25
N PHE A 70 5.13 -10.38 3.73
CA PHE A 70 3.86 -10.94 4.13
C PHE A 70 4.01 -11.43 5.58
N HIS A 71 3.15 -10.95 6.46
CA HIS A 71 3.20 -11.26 7.88
C HIS A 71 1.89 -11.82 8.38
N HIS A 72 2.00 -12.60 9.44
CA HIS A 72 0.87 -13.08 10.22
C HIS A 72 1.24 -12.99 11.70
N GLY A 73 0.37 -12.44 12.52
CA GLY A 73 0.62 -12.25 13.95
C GLY A 73 0.91 -10.79 14.29
N GLY A 74 2.17 -10.39 14.34
CA GLY A 74 2.58 -8.99 14.50
C GLY A 74 2.05 -8.27 15.75
N GLY A 75 1.77 -8.99 16.83
CA GLY A 75 1.25 -8.40 18.07
C GLY A 75 -0.27 -8.22 18.14
N VAL A 76 -0.97 -8.44 17.04
CA VAL A 76 -2.44 -8.28 16.96
C VAL A 76 -3.17 -9.60 17.22
N GLY A 77 -2.47 -10.69 17.23
CA GLY A 77 -3.02 -12.06 17.41
C GLY A 77 -2.95 -12.88 16.12
N MET A 78 -3.28 -14.14 16.24
CA MET A 78 -3.35 -15.04 15.09
C MET A 78 -4.73 -15.01 14.43
N GLY A 79 -4.79 -15.39 13.17
CA GLY A 79 -6.03 -15.47 12.41
C GLY A 79 -6.31 -14.22 11.61
N LEU A 80 -6.76 -13.16 12.23
CA LEU A 80 -7.16 -11.93 11.55
C LEU A 80 -6.04 -10.90 11.35
N SER A 81 -4.78 -11.28 11.63
CA SER A 81 -3.64 -10.36 11.64
C SER A 81 -2.70 -10.49 10.44
N GLN A 82 -3.19 -11.03 9.33
CA GLN A 82 -2.40 -11.09 8.09
C GLN A 82 -2.28 -9.70 7.46
N HIS A 83 -1.07 -9.34 7.04
CA HIS A 83 -0.80 -8.05 6.40
C HIS A 83 0.44 -8.10 5.52
N ALA A 84 0.50 -7.20 4.56
CA ALA A 84 1.63 -7.00 3.68
C ALA A 84 2.36 -5.70 4.02
N GLY A 85 3.66 -5.71 3.91
CA GLY A 85 4.52 -4.54 4.03
C GLY A 85 5.29 -4.29 2.75
N MET A 86 5.78 -3.06 2.58
CA MET A 86 6.64 -2.69 1.47
C MET A 86 7.62 -1.60 1.84
N VAL A 87 8.74 -1.59 1.14
CA VAL A 87 9.73 -0.52 1.15
C VAL A 87 10.15 -0.23 -0.28
N VAL A 88 10.30 1.04 -0.62
CA VAL A 88 10.90 1.50 -1.87
C VAL A 88 11.95 2.57 -1.57
N VAL A 89 13.10 2.49 -2.21
CA VAL A 89 14.23 3.38 -1.94
C VAL A 89 14.32 4.45 -3.01
N ALA A 90 14.44 5.69 -2.57
CA ALA A 90 14.80 6.85 -3.38
C ALA A 90 16.31 7.03 -3.31
N ASP A 91 17.02 6.59 -4.34
CA ASP A 91 18.50 6.60 -4.42
C ASP A 91 19.05 7.58 -5.44
N GLY A 92 18.16 8.38 -6.05
CA GLY A 92 18.51 9.40 -7.05
C GLY A 92 18.56 8.90 -8.49
N THR A 93 18.36 7.60 -8.73
CA THR A 93 18.39 7.04 -10.09
C THR A 93 17.04 7.18 -10.81
N ASP A 94 17.07 7.10 -12.14
CA ASP A 94 15.86 7.08 -12.96
C ASP A 94 15.06 5.76 -12.75
N GLU A 95 15.78 4.69 -12.45
CA GLU A 95 15.16 3.42 -12.12
C GLU A 95 14.34 3.51 -10.82
N ALA A 96 14.91 4.13 -9.78
CA ALA A 96 14.19 4.40 -8.53
C ALA A 96 12.98 5.31 -8.77
N GLN A 97 13.08 6.30 -9.64
CA GLN A 97 11.97 7.16 -10.01
C GLN A 97 10.79 6.36 -10.59
N GLY A 98 11.08 5.43 -11.48
CA GLY A 98 10.06 4.53 -12.05
C GLY A 98 9.40 3.64 -10.99
N ARG A 99 10.20 3.03 -10.11
CA ARG A 99 9.70 2.20 -8.99
C ARG A 99 8.82 2.99 -8.03
N LEU A 100 9.31 4.16 -7.58
CA LEU A 100 8.57 5.07 -6.70
C LEU A 100 7.22 5.47 -7.30
N SER A 101 7.20 5.81 -8.58
CA SER A 101 5.97 6.18 -9.27
C SER A 101 4.95 5.05 -9.25
N ARG A 102 5.36 3.82 -9.55
CA ARG A 102 4.45 2.67 -9.56
C ARG A 102 4.00 2.30 -8.16
N VAL A 103 4.93 2.02 -7.25
CA VAL A 103 4.64 1.50 -5.91
C VAL A 103 3.79 2.49 -5.11
N LEU A 104 4.16 3.78 -5.09
CA LEU A 104 3.43 4.81 -4.35
C LEU A 104 2.11 5.25 -5.02
N THR A 105 1.81 4.69 -6.18
CA THR A 105 0.48 4.78 -6.81
C THR A 105 -0.35 3.56 -6.49
N TYR A 106 0.21 2.37 -6.66
CA TYR A 106 -0.51 1.10 -6.55
C TYR A 106 -0.94 0.80 -5.11
N ASP A 107 -0.04 1.00 -4.15
CA ASP A 107 -0.31 0.67 -2.76
C ASP A 107 -1.50 1.47 -2.17
N PRO A 108 -1.57 2.82 -2.31
CA PRO A 108 -2.75 3.56 -1.88
C PRO A 108 -4.02 3.23 -2.66
N PHE A 109 -3.91 2.94 -3.96
CA PHE A 109 -5.09 2.58 -4.77
C PHE A 109 -5.65 1.23 -4.38
N MET A 110 -4.80 0.27 -4.05
CA MET A 110 -5.24 -1.01 -3.51
C MET A 110 -6.10 -0.82 -2.25
N GLY A 111 -5.68 0.09 -1.36
CA GLY A 111 -6.46 0.41 -0.16
C GLY A 111 -7.85 0.98 -0.48
N ILE A 112 -7.94 1.87 -1.47
CA ILE A 112 -9.24 2.41 -1.91
C ILE A 112 -10.11 1.31 -2.51
N ILE A 113 -9.57 0.49 -3.40
CA ILE A 113 -10.30 -0.61 -4.05
C ILE A 113 -10.81 -1.59 -2.99
N ARG A 114 -9.92 -2.02 -2.10
CA ARG A 114 -10.21 -2.94 -1.01
C ARG A 114 -11.38 -2.48 -0.14
N HIS A 115 -11.34 -1.22 0.32
CA HIS A 115 -12.38 -0.67 1.18
C HIS A 115 -13.67 -0.36 0.42
N ALA A 116 -13.58 0.03 -0.85
CA ALA A 116 -14.75 0.25 -1.70
C ALA A 116 -15.49 -1.08 -1.96
N ASP A 117 -14.75 -2.15 -2.24
CA ASP A 117 -15.30 -3.50 -2.41
C ASP A 117 -15.98 -4.00 -1.12
N ALA A 118 -15.35 -3.77 0.02
CA ALA A 118 -15.92 -4.10 1.33
C ALA A 118 -17.17 -3.30 1.71
N GLY A 119 -17.54 -2.28 0.94
CA GLY A 119 -18.79 -1.55 1.13
C GLY A 119 -18.67 -0.17 1.78
N TYR A 120 -17.47 0.31 2.11
CA TYR A 120 -17.29 1.61 2.76
C TYR A 120 -17.62 2.77 1.82
N ASP A 121 -18.62 3.57 2.15
CA ASP A 121 -19.09 4.69 1.31
C ASP A 121 -18.04 5.74 1.06
N ARG A 122 -17.19 6.04 2.05
CA ARG A 122 -16.09 6.99 1.87
C ARG A 122 -15.12 6.53 0.79
N ALA A 123 -14.81 5.24 0.74
CA ALA A 123 -13.93 4.67 -0.28
C ALA A 123 -14.59 4.68 -1.65
N LYS A 124 -15.88 4.32 -1.75
CA LYS A 124 -16.67 4.40 -2.98
C LYS A 124 -16.72 5.82 -3.53
N ASN A 125 -16.95 6.80 -2.66
CA ASN A 125 -16.99 8.22 -3.04
C ASN A 125 -15.63 8.71 -3.53
N ASN A 126 -14.54 8.30 -2.87
CA ASN A 126 -13.19 8.60 -3.31
C ASN A 126 -12.85 7.93 -4.65
N ALA A 127 -13.25 6.68 -4.84
CA ALA A 127 -13.06 5.99 -6.11
C ALA A 127 -13.75 6.77 -7.27
N LYS A 128 -14.98 7.19 -7.08
CA LYS A 128 -15.70 8.03 -8.05
C LYS A 128 -15.00 9.37 -8.29
N ARG A 129 -14.62 10.06 -7.20
CA ARG A 129 -13.96 11.38 -7.26
C ARG A 129 -12.65 11.35 -8.03
N PHE A 130 -11.88 10.29 -7.89
CA PHE A 130 -10.55 10.15 -8.52
C PHE A 130 -10.59 9.33 -9.82
N GLY A 131 -11.76 8.94 -10.29
CA GLY A 131 -11.91 8.17 -11.52
C GLY A 131 -11.28 6.78 -11.45
N ILE A 132 -11.21 6.19 -10.25
CA ILE A 132 -10.67 4.83 -10.07
C ILE A 132 -11.70 3.85 -10.61
N LYS A 133 -11.28 3.07 -11.59
CA LYS A 133 -12.16 2.05 -12.20
C LYS A 133 -12.24 0.83 -11.30
N ILE A 134 -13.41 0.61 -10.73
CA ILE A 134 -13.74 -0.59 -9.95
C ILE A 134 -14.95 -1.24 -10.62
N PRO A 135 -14.73 -2.19 -11.56
CA PRO A 135 -15.81 -2.75 -12.37
C PRO A 135 -16.92 -3.43 -11.57
N MET A 136 -16.60 -3.90 -10.35
CA MET A 136 -17.54 -4.59 -9.45
C MET A 136 -18.47 -3.63 -8.71
N LEU A 137 -18.14 -2.35 -8.61
CA LEU A 137 -19.01 -1.35 -7.99
C LEU A 137 -20.05 -0.83 -9.01
N LYS A 138 -21.30 -1.09 -8.70
CA LYS A 138 -22.45 -0.52 -9.40
C LYS A 138 -22.75 0.89 -8.91
#